data_d288463d8488cd44c789b08bf9d00803
#
_entry.id   d288463d8488cd44c789b08bf9d00803
#
_cell.length_a   1.000
_cell.length_b   1.000
_cell.length_c   1.000
_cell.angle_alpha   90.00
_cell.angle_beta   90.00
_cell.angle_gamma   90.00
#
_symmetry.space_group_name_H-M   'P 1'
#
loop_
_entity.id
_entity.type
_entity.pdbx_description
1 polymer ?
#
loop_
_entity_poly.entity_id
_entity_poly.type
_entity_poly.pdbx_seq_one_letter_code
_entity_poly.pdbx_strand_id
1 'polypeptide(L)'
;FTPANHVGGHGRIDAREVVVCADDFTSRGGHADGAIGAKSTYLDRLSLDLRMPSLRLLDGSSGGGSVAAMVPQQQKSGESTAEESSGAIRAGRPRVTGGGGSFLPGHLGSALYAEQLATVPVVNLLLGSVVGIGAAKAVLGHFSVMVRDVAQLFVAGPPVVSHAMGYEVTK
;
A
#
# COMPACT_ATOMS: atom_id res chain seq x y z
N PHE A 1 -3.23 -4.16 19.66
CA PHE A 1 -3.45 -4.84 18.38
C PHE A 1 -3.49 -3.79 17.27
N THR A 2 -2.59 -3.88 16.31
CA THR A 2 -2.57 -2.97 15.16
C THR A 2 -3.08 -3.75 13.95
N PRO A 3 -4.19 -3.35 13.34
CA PRO A 3 -4.66 -3.99 12.13
C PRO A 3 -3.65 -3.76 10.99
N ALA A 4 -3.42 -4.78 10.18
CA ALA A 4 -2.64 -4.63 8.97
C ALA A 4 -3.47 -3.92 7.89
N ASN A 5 -2.83 -3.06 7.11
CA ASN A 5 -3.45 -2.43 5.94
C ASN A 5 -3.47 -3.33 4.70
N HIS A 6 -3.35 -4.61 4.91
CA HIS A 6 -3.32 -5.58 3.84
C HIS A 6 -4.11 -6.81 4.26
N VAL A 7 -5.09 -7.19 3.47
CA VAL A 7 -5.98 -8.33 3.67
C VAL A 7 -5.76 -9.31 2.53
N GLY A 8 -5.74 -10.58 2.82
CA GLY A 8 -5.61 -11.55 1.75
C GLY A 8 -5.71 -12.97 2.24
N GLY A 9 -5.80 -13.85 1.29
CA GLY A 9 -5.93 -15.27 1.53
C GLY A 9 -6.26 -16.05 0.26
N HIS A 10 -6.57 -17.30 0.44
CA HIS A 10 -7.02 -18.20 -0.59
C HIS A 10 -8.55 -18.14 -0.73
N GLY A 11 -9.05 -18.18 -1.94
CA GLY A 11 -10.47 -18.13 -2.25
C GLY A 11 -10.81 -18.80 -3.58
N ARG A 12 -12.06 -18.71 -3.98
CA ARG A 12 -12.55 -19.27 -5.27
C ARG A 12 -13.35 -18.23 -6.04
N ILE A 13 -13.11 -18.17 -7.34
CA ILE A 13 -13.89 -17.42 -8.32
C ILE A 13 -14.31 -18.39 -9.41
N ASP A 14 -15.62 -18.61 -9.57
CA ASP A 14 -16.18 -19.55 -10.54
C ASP A 14 -15.48 -20.93 -10.54
N ALA A 15 -15.37 -21.51 -9.34
CA ALA A 15 -14.71 -22.79 -9.10
C ALA A 15 -13.18 -22.81 -9.31
N ARG A 16 -12.55 -21.70 -9.71
CA ARG A 16 -11.10 -21.58 -9.80
C ARG A 16 -10.52 -21.08 -8.48
N GLU A 17 -9.52 -21.77 -8.00
CA GLU A 17 -8.79 -21.35 -6.81
C GLU A 17 -7.84 -20.20 -7.15
N VAL A 18 -7.83 -19.19 -6.30
CA VAL A 18 -7.03 -17.98 -6.46
C VAL A 18 -6.48 -17.51 -5.13
N VAL A 19 -5.36 -16.85 -5.15
CA VAL A 19 -4.88 -16.05 -4.00
C VAL A 19 -5.30 -14.61 -4.23
N VAL A 20 -6.00 -14.02 -3.26
CA VAL A 20 -6.45 -12.63 -3.30
C VAL A 20 -5.64 -11.81 -2.29
N CYS A 21 -5.17 -10.68 -2.73
CA CYS A 21 -4.49 -9.68 -1.93
C CYS A 21 -5.22 -8.34 -2.09
N ALA A 22 -5.58 -7.70 -1.00
CA ALA A 22 -6.30 -6.44 -1.02
C ALA A 22 -5.62 -5.40 -0.13
N ASP A 23 -5.53 -4.18 -0.61
CA ASP A 23 -5.06 -3.06 0.20
C ASP A 23 -6.24 -2.45 0.98
N ASP A 24 -6.00 -2.14 2.24
CA ASP A 24 -6.94 -1.38 3.06
C ASP A 24 -6.49 0.09 3.13
N PHE A 25 -7.08 0.90 2.27
CA PHE A 25 -6.80 2.34 2.23
C PHE A 25 -7.16 3.06 3.53
N THR A 26 -8.13 2.56 4.28
CA THR A 26 -8.56 3.17 5.54
C THR A 26 -7.48 3.11 6.61
N SER A 27 -6.59 2.12 6.49
CA SER A 27 -5.42 1.96 7.36
C SER A 27 -4.22 2.65 6.71
N ARG A 28 -3.98 3.90 7.06
CA ARG A 28 -2.80 4.68 6.66
C ARG A 28 -2.63 4.87 5.14
N GLY A 29 -3.71 4.86 4.37
CA GLY A 29 -3.64 4.99 2.91
C GLY A 29 -2.85 3.88 2.21
N GLY A 30 -2.79 2.69 2.82
CA GLY A 30 -2.02 1.57 2.30
C GLY A 30 -0.50 1.68 2.47
N HIS A 31 0.01 2.65 3.24
CA HIS A 31 1.46 2.86 3.42
C HIS A 31 2.15 1.73 4.21
N ALA A 32 3.43 1.53 3.95
CA ALA A 32 4.25 0.49 4.57
C ALA A 32 4.35 0.62 6.10
N ASP A 33 4.23 1.82 6.65
CA ASP A 33 4.21 2.06 8.09
C ASP A 33 2.96 1.49 8.80
N GLY A 34 1.93 1.14 8.05
CA GLY A 34 0.78 0.37 8.52
C GLY A 34 0.81 -1.10 8.14
N ALA A 35 1.85 -1.55 7.42
CA ALA A 35 1.93 -2.89 6.89
C ALA A 35 2.58 -3.87 7.87
N ILE A 36 2.16 -5.13 7.76
CA ILE A 36 2.91 -6.27 8.27
C ILE A 36 3.66 -6.86 7.06
N GLY A 37 4.94 -6.53 6.92
CA GLY A 37 5.73 -6.84 5.72
C GLY A 37 5.75 -8.31 5.32
N ALA A 38 5.74 -9.21 6.29
CA ALA A 38 5.69 -10.64 6.02
C ALA A 38 4.39 -11.10 5.34
N LYS A 39 3.29 -10.36 5.50
CA LYS A 39 1.97 -10.78 5.02
C LYS A 39 1.84 -10.74 3.51
N SER A 40 2.26 -9.66 2.87
CA SER A 40 2.23 -9.56 1.40
C SER A 40 3.18 -10.55 0.75
N THR A 41 4.39 -10.69 1.29
CA THR A 41 5.37 -11.68 0.82
C THR A 41 4.86 -13.11 0.96
N TYR A 42 4.17 -13.40 2.06
CA TYR A 42 3.55 -14.71 2.26
C TYR A 42 2.48 -15.03 1.20
N LEU A 43 1.63 -14.06 0.86
CA LEU A 43 0.59 -14.24 -0.13
C LEU A 43 1.15 -14.43 -1.55
N ASP A 44 2.20 -13.69 -1.90
CA ASP A 44 2.91 -13.87 -3.17
C ASP A 44 3.56 -15.27 -3.22
N ARG A 45 4.17 -15.70 -2.11
CA ARG A 45 4.74 -17.05 -1.98
C ARG A 45 3.67 -18.14 -2.08
N LEU A 46 2.54 -17.96 -1.38
CA LEU A 46 1.43 -18.90 -1.41
C LEU A 46 0.88 -19.10 -2.83
N SER A 47 0.73 -18.00 -3.58
CA SER A 47 0.31 -18.04 -4.98
C SER A 47 1.28 -18.86 -5.83
N LEU A 48 2.58 -18.66 -5.65
CA LEU A 48 3.62 -19.39 -6.37
C LEU A 48 3.68 -20.87 -5.99
N ASP A 49 3.72 -21.18 -4.70
CA ASP A 49 3.87 -22.55 -4.18
C ASP A 49 2.67 -23.42 -4.56
N LEU A 50 1.48 -22.86 -4.53
CA LEU A 50 0.24 -23.56 -4.91
C LEU A 50 -0.10 -23.43 -6.40
N ARG A 51 0.71 -22.69 -7.17
CA ARG A 51 0.48 -22.38 -8.60
C ARG A 51 -0.92 -21.83 -8.88
N MET A 52 -1.38 -20.95 -8.01
CA MET A 52 -2.67 -20.29 -8.10
C MET A 52 -2.53 -18.89 -8.69
N PRO A 53 -3.47 -18.45 -9.55
CA PRO A 53 -3.52 -17.06 -9.96
C PRO A 53 -3.53 -16.10 -8.77
N SER A 54 -2.80 -15.01 -8.87
CA SER A 54 -2.79 -13.93 -7.89
C SER A 54 -3.69 -12.79 -8.38
N LEU A 55 -4.69 -12.44 -7.56
CA LEU A 55 -5.58 -11.31 -7.80
C LEU A 55 -5.26 -10.23 -6.78
N ARG A 56 -4.85 -9.04 -7.26
CA ARG A 56 -4.48 -7.91 -6.43
C ARG A 56 -5.52 -6.80 -6.56
N LEU A 57 -6.15 -6.46 -5.44
CA LEU A 57 -7.07 -5.34 -5.30
C LEU A 57 -6.26 -4.16 -4.77
N LEU A 58 -5.90 -3.23 -5.65
CA LEU A 58 -4.98 -2.15 -5.35
C LEU A 58 -5.72 -0.86 -5.03
N ASP A 59 -5.34 -0.25 -3.90
CA ASP A 59 -5.79 1.07 -3.48
C ASP A 59 -4.70 1.74 -2.62
N GLY A 60 -4.40 3.01 -2.88
CA GLY A 60 -3.39 3.74 -2.17
C GLY A 60 -1.96 3.40 -2.59
N SER A 61 -1.02 3.44 -1.65
CA SER A 61 0.41 3.25 -1.94
C SER A 61 0.85 1.79 -2.02
N SER A 62 0.00 0.86 -1.63
CA SER A 62 0.25 -0.60 -1.67
C SER A 62 1.58 -1.02 -1.02
N GLY A 63 1.90 -0.41 0.09
CA GLY A 63 3.14 -0.68 0.82
C GLY A 63 4.29 0.27 0.53
N GLY A 64 4.08 1.33 -0.25
CA GLY A 64 5.05 2.41 -0.40
C GLY A 64 5.19 3.26 0.85
N GLY A 65 6.29 4.00 0.97
CA GLY A 65 6.54 4.87 2.11
C GLY A 65 5.64 6.11 2.12
N SER A 66 5.32 6.58 3.32
CA SER A 66 4.68 7.88 3.50
C SER A 66 5.71 9.00 3.46
N VAL A 67 5.45 10.06 2.70
CA VAL A 67 6.29 11.27 2.69
C VAL A 67 6.42 11.86 4.09
N ALA A 68 5.37 11.78 4.89
CA ALA A 68 5.40 12.25 6.28
C ALA A 68 6.39 11.49 7.17
N ALA A 69 6.72 10.24 6.83
CA ALA A 69 7.72 9.45 7.54
C ALA A 69 9.15 9.74 7.06
N MET A 70 9.31 10.35 5.89
CA MET A 70 10.61 10.72 5.31
C MET A 70 11.07 12.11 5.75
N VAL A 71 10.15 12.97 6.18
CA VAL A 71 10.50 14.29 6.73
C VAL A 71 11.06 14.11 8.13
N PRO A 72 12.33 14.48 8.40
CA PRO A 72 12.85 14.47 9.76
C PRO A 72 11.90 15.30 10.64
N GLN A 73 11.32 14.70 11.65
CA GLN A 73 10.64 15.47 12.68
C GLN A 73 11.73 16.32 13.32
N GLN A 74 11.77 17.61 12.98
CA GLN A 74 12.48 18.57 13.83
C GLN A 74 11.89 18.38 15.23
N GLN A 75 12.69 17.78 16.09
CA GLN A 75 12.38 17.78 17.51
C GLN A 75 12.16 19.25 17.89
N LYS A 76 10.92 19.61 18.14
CA LYS A 76 10.61 20.83 18.85
C LYS A 76 11.20 20.65 20.26
N SER A 77 12.46 21.00 20.39
CA SER A 77 13.07 21.31 21.65
C SER A 77 12.49 22.67 22.08
N GLY A 78 11.43 22.64 22.85
CA GLY A 78 10.76 23.85 23.31
C GLY A 78 9.58 23.42 24.15
N GLU A 79 9.77 23.47 25.46
CA GLU A 79 8.79 23.59 26.53
C GLU A 79 7.35 23.16 26.22
N SER A 80 7.01 21.94 26.64
CA SER A 80 5.63 21.58 26.84
C SER A 80 5.12 22.27 28.10
N THR A 81 4.49 23.41 27.97
CA THR A 81 3.55 23.87 28.96
C THR A 81 2.38 22.90 29.02
N ALA A 82 2.24 22.28 30.18
CA ALA A 82 1.19 21.34 30.53
C ALA A 82 -0.15 22.04 30.69
N GLU A 83 -0.75 22.56 29.63
CA GLU A 83 -2.09 23.08 29.65
C GLU A 83 -2.69 23.02 28.24
N GLU A 84 -3.15 21.83 27.86
CA GLU A 84 -4.18 21.66 26.84
C GLU A 84 -4.64 20.19 26.76
N SER A 85 -5.09 19.65 27.87
CA SER A 85 -5.76 18.34 27.90
C SER A 85 -7.23 18.46 28.23
N SER A 86 -7.97 19.25 27.46
CA SER A 86 -9.42 19.11 27.39
C SER A 86 -9.85 19.15 25.92
N GLY A 87 -9.39 18.21 25.15
CA GLY A 87 -9.76 18.03 23.76
C GLY A 87 -10.55 16.76 23.61
N ALA A 88 -11.75 16.87 23.09
CA ALA A 88 -12.59 15.78 22.64
C ALA A 88 -11.74 14.63 22.09
N ILE A 89 -12.04 13.42 22.55
CA ILE A 89 -11.53 12.18 21.95
C ILE A 89 -11.98 12.22 20.50
N ARG A 90 -11.18 12.80 19.63
CA ARG A 90 -11.34 12.54 18.19
C ARG A 90 -11.14 11.06 18.06
N ALA A 91 -12.16 10.34 17.60
CA ALA A 91 -12.04 8.96 17.18
C ALA A 91 -10.85 8.91 16.20
N GLY A 92 -9.68 8.70 16.76
CA GLY A 92 -8.42 8.87 16.05
C GLY A 92 -8.23 7.70 15.14
N ARG A 93 -7.78 7.97 13.94
CA ARG A 93 -7.16 6.95 13.09
C ARG A 93 -6.19 6.15 13.96
N PRO A 94 -6.19 4.82 13.88
CA PRO A 94 -5.28 3.99 14.67
C PRO A 94 -3.86 4.51 14.51
N ARG A 95 -3.22 4.85 15.62
CA ARG A 95 -1.84 5.32 15.62
C ARG A 95 -0.95 4.09 15.66
N VAL A 96 -0.18 3.85 14.62
CA VAL A 96 0.86 2.83 14.66
C VAL A 96 1.97 3.35 15.57
N THR A 97 2.10 2.73 16.72
CA THR A 97 3.21 3.00 17.66
C THR A 97 4.22 1.88 17.49
N GLY A 98 5.42 2.24 17.10
CA GLY A 98 6.58 1.35 17.03
C GLY A 98 6.99 0.96 15.61
N GLY A 99 8.23 1.23 15.31
CA GLY A 99 9.09 0.56 14.35
C GLY A 99 8.74 0.57 12.86
N GLY A 100 7.73 1.29 12.46
CA GLY A 100 7.37 1.41 11.05
C GLY A 100 8.31 2.33 10.29
N GLY A 101 9.41 1.81 9.81
CA GLY A 101 10.21 2.50 8.79
C GLY A 101 9.50 2.47 7.46
N SER A 102 9.67 3.53 6.64
CA SER A 102 9.26 3.52 5.24
C SER A 102 10.20 2.61 4.47
N PHE A 103 9.80 1.39 4.22
CA PHE A 103 10.54 0.54 3.30
C PHE A 103 9.76 0.38 2.01
N LEU A 104 10.49 0.34 0.92
CA LEU A 104 9.99 -0.31 -0.27
C LEU A 104 9.81 -1.79 0.07
N PRO A 105 8.70 -2.43 -0.34
CA PRO A 105 8.58 -3.87 -0.18
C PRO A 105 9.78 -4.55 -0.81
N GLY A 106 10.63 -5.15 0.02
CA GLY A 106 11.90 -5.71 -0.42
C GLY A 106 11.79 -6.82 -1.48
N HIS A 107 10.59 -7.37 -1.63
CA HIS A 107 10.32 -8.42 -2.60
C HIS A 107 9.90 -7.91 -3.99
N LEU A 108 9.56 -6.64 -4.16
CA LEU A 108 9.04 -6.12 -5.44
C LEU A 108 10.06 -6.22 -6.60
N GLY A 109 11.34 -6.15 -6.28
CA GLY A 109 12.43 -6.40 -7.24
C GLY A 109 13.13 -7.73 -7.03
N SER A 110 12.56 -8.64 -6.24
CA SER A 110 13.17 -9.90 -5.86
C SER A 110 12.93 -10.99 -6.90
N ALA A 111 13.75 -12.04 -6.82
CA ALA A 111 13.58 -13.25 -7.61
C ALA A 111 12.21 -13.89 -7.43
N LEU A 112 11.65 -13.84 -6.21
CA LEU A 112 10.30 -14.34 -5.92
C LEU A 112 9.24 -13.69 -6.81
N TYR A 113 9.32 -12.38 -6.99
CA TYR A 113 8.35 -11.64 -7.79
C TYR A 113 8.47 -11.96 -9.29
N ALA A 114 9.71 -12.05 -9.78
CA ALA A 114 9.97 -12.46 -11.16
C ALA A 114 9.51 -13.90 -11.41
N GLU A 115 9.76 -14.81 -10.47
CA GLU A 115 9.32 -16.20 -10.55
C GLU A 115 7.79 -16.32 -10.51
N GLN A 116 7.10 -15.53 -9.67
CA GLN A 116 5.65 -15.47 -9.64
C GLN A 116 5.09 -15.04 -10.99
N LEU A 117 5.62 -13.95 -11.57
CA LEU A 117 5.21 -13.48 -12.91
C LEU A 117 5.49 -14.51 -14.02
N ALA A 118 6.54 -15.30 -13.90
CA ALA A 118 6.86 -16.35 -14.86
C ALA A 118 6.00 -17.62 -14.68
N THR A 119 5.34 -17.79 -13.55
CA THR A 119 4.73 -19.07 -13.18
C THR A 119 3.21 -19.03 -13.10
N VAL A 120 2.63 -17.95 -12.59
CA VAL A 120 1.19 -17.83 -12.37
C VAL A 120 0.63 -16.53 -12.95
N PRO A 121 -0.64 -16.53 -13.41
CA PRO A 121 -1.30 -15.28 -13.78
C PRO A 121 -1.39 -14.31 -12.62
N VAL A 122 -0.98 -13.08 -12.84
CA VAL A 122 -1.11 -11.98 -11.90
C VAL A 122 -2.03 -10.93 -12.51
N VAL A 123 -3.16 -10.69 -11.82
CA VAL A 123 -4.19 -9.75 -12.25
C VAL A 123 -4.32 -8.64 -11.23
N ASN A 124 -4.30 -7.41 -11.67
CA ASN A 124 -4.42 -6.23 -10.84
C ASN A 124 -5.75 -5.52 -11.09
N LEU A 125 -6.52 -5.27 -10.05
CA LEU A 125 -7.72 -4.45 -10.09
C LEU A 125 -7.44 -3.15 -9.31
N LEU A 126 -7.45 -2.04 -10.02
CA LEU A 126 -7.26 -0.71 -9.43
C LEU A 126 -8.63 -0.18 -9.03
N LEU A 127 -8.87 -0.09 -7.74
CA LEU A 127 -10.17 0.24 -7.14
C LEU A 127 -10.24 1.64 -6.56
N GLY A 128 -9.13 2.36 -6.55
CA GLY A 128 -9.02 3.73 -6.05
C GLY A 128 -7.79 4.44 -6.57
N SER A 129 -7.28 5.38 -5.80
CA SER A 129 -6.08 6.14 -6.16
C SER A 129 -4.81 5.34 -5.86
N VAL A 130 -4.25 4.72 -6.87
CA VAL A 130 -3.06 3.86 -6.78
C VAL A 130 -1.81 4.69 -7.07
N VAL A 131 -0.91 4.78 -6.10
CA VAL A 131 0.23 5.72 -6.14
C VAL A 131 1.56 5.05 -5.74
N GLY A 132 2.66 5.53 -6.28
CA GLY A 132 4.01 5.12 -5.90
C GLY A 132 4.27 3.63 -6.14
N ILE A 133 4.54 2.87 -5.09
CA ILE A 133 4.76 1.42 -5.17
C ILE A 133 3.49 0.68 -5.60
N GLY A 134 2.31 1.19 -5.26
CA GLY A 134 1.05 0.67 -5.79
C GLY A 134 1.01 0.76 -7.31
N ALA A 135 1.45 1.89 -7.88
CA ALA A 135 1.54 2.04 -9.33
C ALA A 135 2.55 1.06 -9.96
N ALA A 136 3.70 0.84 -9.31
CA ALA A 136 4.66 -0.16 -9.76
C ALA A 136 4.05 -1.58 -9.75
N LYS A 137 3.35 -1.94 -8.67
CA LYS A 137 2.62 -3.22 -8.61
C LYS A 137 1.56 -3.35 -9.70
N ALA A 138 0.83 -2.26 -9.99
CA ALA A 138 -0.22 -2.25 -11.00
C ALA A 138 0.30 -2.53 -12.41
N VAL A 139 1.52 -2.12 -12.73
CA VAL A 139 2.15 -2.39 -14.03
C VAL A 139 2.95 -3.69 -14.07
N LEU A 140 3.29 -4.24 -12.90
CA LEU A 140 3.94 -5.54 -12.75
C LEU A 140 2.90 -6.65 -12.59
N GLY A 141 2.16 -6.90 -13.64
CA GLY A 141 1.15 -7.94 -13.73
C GLY A 141 0.86 -8.27 -15.19
N HIS A 142 0.15 -9.36 -15.41
CA HIS A 142 -0.22 -9.81 -16.77
C HIS A 142 -1.43 -9.07 -17.30
N PHE A 143 -2.29 -8.62 -16.39
CA PHE A 143 -3.52 -7.93 -16.75
C PHE A 143 -3.89 -6.93 -15.66
N SER A 144 -4.24 -5.72 -16.06
CA SER A 144 -4.65 -4.66 -15.14
C SER A 144 -5.97 -4.04 -15.59
N VAL A 145 -6.90 -3.91 -14.66
CA VAL A 145 -8.20 -3.29 -14.85
C VAL A 145 -8.31 -2.06 -13.96
N MET A 146 -8.68 -0.94 -14.53
CA MET A 146 -8.99 0.28 -13.79
C MET A 146 -10.49 0.51 -13.77
N VAL A 147 -11.05 0.74 -12.59
CA VAL A 147 -12.46 1.10 -12.45
C VAL A 147 -12.65 2.54 -12.93
N ARG A 148 -13.52 2.72 -13.95
CA ARG A 148 -13.82 4.04 -14.51
C ARG A 148 -14.31 4.98 -13.42
N ASP A 149 -13.88 6.24 -13.47
CA ASP A 149 -14.29 7.36 -12.61
C ASP A 149 -13.86 7.21 -11.12
N VAL A 150 -13.29 6.08 -10.73
CA VAL A 150 -12.85 5.80 -9.37
C VAL A 150 -11.34 5.61 -9.29
N ALA A 151 -10.79 4.80 -10.19
CA ALA A 151 -9.38 4.47 -10.16
C ALA A 151 -8.51 5.52 -10.84
N GLN A 152 -7.38 5.77 -10.21
CA GLN A 152 -6.33 6.64 -10.73
C GLN A 152 -4.98 5.95 -10.54
N LEU A 153 -4.05 6.21 -11.44
CA LEU A 153 -2.72 5.62 -11.41
C LEU A 153 -1.66 6.71 -11.60
N PHE A 154 -0.81 6.91 -10.59
CA PHE A 154 0.28 7.87 -10.68
C PHE A 154 1.49 7.46 -9.86
N VAL A 155 2.66 7.86 -10.31
CA VAL A 155 3.93 7.59 -9.63
C VAL A 155 4.01 8.34 -8.29
N ALA A 156 3.51 9.59 -8.27
CA ALA A 156 3.51 10.43 -7.08
C ALA A 156 2.22 11.23 -6.99
N GLY A 157 1.74 11.49 -5.78
CA GLY A 157 0.54 12.29 -5.55
C GLY A 157 0.73 13.77 -5.90
N PRO A 158 -0.38 14.51 -6.11
CA PRO A 158 -0.36 15.92 -6.52
C PRO A 158 0.60 16.83 -5.73
N PRO A 159 0.69 16.75 -4.38
CA PRO A 159 1.61 17.60 -3.63
C PRO A 159 3.09 17.41 -4.01
N VAL A 160 3.48 16.17 -4.27
CA VAL A 160 4.87 15.85 -4.66
C VAL A 160 5.14 16.33 -6.09
N VAL A 161 4.19 16.10 -6.99
CA VAL A 161 4.29 16.53 -8.38
C VAL A 161 4.31 18.07 -8.46
N SER A 162 3.42 18.74 -7.73
CA SER A 162 3.38 20.22 -7.68
C SER A 162 4.72 20.80 -7.20
N HIS A 163 5.31 20.20 -6.17
CA HIS A 163 6.62 20.62 -5.69
C HIS A 163 7.72 20.43 -6.73
N ALA A 164 7.72 19.30 -7.43
CA ALA A 164 8.73 18.99 -8.43
C ALA A 164 8.59 19.84 -9.71
N MET A 165 7.36 20.14 -10.10
CA MET A 165 7.07 20.87 -11.34
C MET A 165 7.03 22.38 -11.15
N GLY A 166 6.94 22.89 -9.91
CA GLY A 166 6.86 24.31 -9.59
C GLY A 166 5.52 24.96 -9.91
N TYR A 167 4.48 24.20 -10.18
CA TYR A 167 3.10 24.68 -10.34
C TYR A 167 2.10 23.71 -9.69
N GLU A 168 0.90 24.22 -9.39
CA GLU A 168 -0.12 23.43 -8.75
C GLU A 168 -0.70 22.36 -9.70
N VAL A 169 -0.72 21.12 -9.25
CA VAL A 169 -1.33 19.98 -9.94
C VAL A 169 -2.47 19.45 -9.07
N THR A 170 -3.63 19.26 -9.68
CA THR A 170 -4.82 18.67 -9.04
C THR A 170 -5.09 17.26 -9.59
N LYS A 171 -5.94 16.53 -8.89
CA LYS A 171 -6.40 15.19 -9.34
C LYS A 171 -7.31 15.29 -10.55
#